data_ec173804e2372d1001f3e0e144f64fde
#
_entry.id   ec173804e2372d1001f3e0e144f64fde
#
_cell.length_a   1.000
_cell.length_b   1.000
_cell.length_c   1.000
_cell.angle_alpha   90.00
_cell.angle_beta   90.00
_cell.angle_gamma   90.00
#
_symmetry.space_group_name_H-M   'P 1'
#
loop_
_entity.id
_entity.type
_entity.pdbx_description
1 polymer ?
#
loop_
_entity_poly.entity_id
_entity_poly.type
_entity_poly.pdbx_seq_one_letter_code
_entity_poly.pdbx_strand_id
1 'polypeptide(L)'
;NWDVYRQACLTRGLADPGESAFPLGPIFTHISNDPEADWQTIAPHVAHCVQSYADWTIEAYGKAAGPFAANVDLDDLRKSGAYQVLNPADAVKMILALGNERTFILTPLLGGLDPDLAWQSLHLFEAEVWPHVKHLAAPRFFSAQPH
;
A
#
# COMPACT_ATOMS: atom_id res chain seq x y z
N ASN A 1 -16.66 10.96 -5.88
CA ASN A 1 -16.77 11.47 -4.49
C ASN A 1 -15.82 12.62 -4.18
N TRP A 2 -14.58 12.66 -4.76
CA TRP A 2 -13.62 13.75 -4.54
C TRP A 2 -14.13 15.10 -5.05
N ASP A 3 -14.71 15.14 -6.24
CA ASP A 3 -15.26 16.36 -6.81
C ASP A 3 -16.35 16.98 -5.93
N VAL A 4 -17.19 16.15 -5.31
CA VAL A 4 -18.22 16.58 -4.36
C VAL A 4 -17.57 17.24 -3.12
N TYR A 5 -16.52 16.61 -2.58
CA TYR A 5 -15.76 17.18 -1.45
C TYR A 5 -15.10 18.49 -1.83
N ARG A 6 -14.41 18.55 -2.97
CA ARG A 6 -13.76 19.76 -3.49
C ARG A 6 -14.76 20.90 -3.65
N GLN A 7 -15.92 20.66 -4.28
CA GLN A 7 -16.97 21.64 -4.43
C GLN A 7 -17.54 22.10 -3.08
N ALA A 8 -17.69 21.21 -2.12
CA ALA A 8 -18.13 21.58 -0.78
C ALA A 8 -17.13 22.48 -0.05
N CYS A 9 -15.82 22.25 -0.24
CA CYS A 9 -14.77 23.14 0.29
C CYS A 9 -14.87 24.54 -0.34
N LEU A 10 -14.91 24.61 -1.66
CA LEU A 10 -15.00 25.89 -2.41
C LEU A 10 -16.25 26.69 -2.04
N THR A 11 -17.40 26.02 -1.94
CA THR A 11 -18.68 26.65 -1.57
C THR A 11 -18.65 27.25 -0.16
N ARG A 12 -17.84 26.69 0.74
CA ARG A 12 -17.66 27.18 2.11
C ARG A 12 -16.52 28.18 2.28
N GLY A 13 -15.88 28.58 1.19
CA GLY A 13 -14.73 29.50 1.21
C GLY A 13 -13.45 28.90 1.79
N LEU A 14 -13.37 27.56 1.85
CA LEU A 14 -12.14 26.85 2.24
C LEU A 14 -11.16 26.80 1.06
N ALA A 15 -9.89 26.59 1.37
CA ALA A 15 -8.88 26.41 0.34
C ALA A 15 -9.25 25.26 -0.59
N ASP A 16 -8.95 25.41 -1.89
CA ASP A 16 -9.11 24.33 -2.87
C ASP A 16 -8.20 23.14 -2.51
N PRO A 17 -8.75 21.95 -2.21
CA PRO A 17 -7.93 20.78 -1.91
C PRO A 17 -7.20 20.22 -3.14
N GLY A 18 -7.41 20.79 -4.33
CA GLY A 18 -6.76 20.39 -5.56
C GLY A 18 -7.38 19.14 -6.20
N GLU A 19 -6.61 18.49 -7.09
CA GLU A 19 -7.00 17.24 -7.69
C GLU A 19 -6.80 16.07 -6.72
N SER A 20 -7.61 15.02 -6.85
CA SER A 20 -7.44 13.80 -6.06
C SER A 20 -6.12 13.12 -6.43
N ALA A 21 -5.10 13.37 -5.65
CA ALA A 21 -3.92 12.52 -5.66
C ALA A 21 -4.20 11.33 -4.73
N PHE A 22 -4.66 10.20 -5.28
CA PHE A 22 -4.53 8.94 -4.56
C PHE A 22 -3.04 8.70 -4.32
N PRO A 23 -2.60 8.56 -3.07
CA PRO A 23 -1.19 8.27 -2.79
C PRO A 23 -0.90 6.85 -3.30
N LEU A 24 -0.40 6.76 -4.53
CA LEU A 24 -0.05 5.50 -5.18
C LEU A 24 1.32 5.02 -4.66
N GLY A 25 1.30 4.38 -3.51
CA GLY A 25 2.34 3.47 -3.06
C GLY A 25 1.94 2.02 -3.35
N PRO A 26 2.80 1.04 -3.02
CA PRO A 26 2.43 -0.37 -3.05
C PRO A 26 1.20 -0.63 -2.18
N ILE A 27 0.30 -1.50 -2.63
CA ILE A 27 -0.88 -1.93 -1.86
C ILE A 27 -0.46 -2.89 -0.74
N PHE A 28 0.59 -3.65 -1.01
CA PHE A 28 1.18 -4.62 -0.09
C PHE A 28 2.69 -4.48 -0.12
N THR A 29 3.29 -4.42 1.06
CA THR A 29 4.74 -4.49 1.21
C THR A 29 5.10 -5.42 2.36
N HIS A 30 6.05 -6.31 2.11
CA HIS A 30 6.67 -7.20 3.08
C HIS A 30 8.17 -6.98 3.07
N ILE A 31 8.78 -6.91 4.25
CA ILE A 31 10.23 -6.72 4.40
C ILE A 31 10.85 -8.07 4.70
N SER A 32 11.90 -8.42 3.94
CA SER A 32 12.53 -9.72 4.01
C SER A 32 14.04 -9.61 3.80
N ASN A 33 14.80 -10.50 4.42
CA ASN A 33 16.22 -10.68 4.14
C ASN A 33 16.46 -11.52 2.87
N ASP A 34 15.47 -12.31 2.45
CA ASP A 34 15.49 -13.07 1.19
C ASP A 34 14.16 -12.88 0.43
N PRO A 35 14.03 -11.74 -0.29
CA PRO A 35 12.79 -11.39 -0.99
C PRO A 35 12.32 -12.45 -2.00
N GLU A 36 13.23 -13.19 -2.61
CA GLU A 36 12.88 -14.21 -3.59
C GLU A 36 12.27 -15.46 -2.92
N ALA A 37 12.88 -15.93 -1.84
CA ALA A 37 12.35 -17.06 -1.09
C ALA A 37 11.00 -16.72 -0.45
N ASP A 38 10.89 -15.55 0.18
CA ASP A 38 9.63 -15.13 0.80
C ASP A 38 8.53 -14.86 -0.23
N TRP A 39 8.86 -14.35 -1.43
CA TRP A 39 7.88 -14.22 -2.50
C TRP A 39 7.23 -15.54 -2.86
N GLN A 40 8.00 -16.62 -2.94
CA GLN A 40 7.43 -17.96 -3.24
C GLN A 40 6.39 -18.39 -2.20
N THR A 41 6.60 -18.02 -0.93
CA THR A 41 5.66 -18.30 0.16
C THR A 41 4.46 -17.36 0.14
N ILE A 42 4.67 -16.08 -0.15
CA ILE A 42 3.66 -15.01 -0.08
C ILE A 42 2.75 -15.00 -1.31
N ALA A 43 3.27 -15.30 -2.50
CA ALA A 43 2.56 -15.19 -3.76
C ALA A 43 1.21 -15.92 -3.82
N PRO A 44 1.06 -17.15 -3.29
CA PRO A 44 -0.24 -17.82 -3.24
C PRO A 44 -1.28 -17.05 -2.40
N HIS A 45 -0.86 -16.38 -1.32
CA HIS A 45 -1.72 -15.58 -0.47
C HIS A 45 -2.14 -14.27 -1.16
N VAL A 46 -1.23 -13.66 -1.93
CA VAL A 46 -1.54 -12.53 -2.80
C VAL A 46 -2.60 -12.94 -3.82
N ALA A 47 -2.38 -14.06 -4.51
CA ALA A 47 -3.33 -14.58 -5.50
C ALA A 47 -4.72 -14.81 -4.90
N HIS A 48 -4.78 -15.45 -3.73
CA HIS A 48 -6.04 -15.67 -3.01
C HIS A 48 -6.75 -14.36 -2.69
N CYS A 49 -6.03 -13.37 -2.17
CA CYS A 49 -6.59 -12.05 -1.87
C CYS A 49 -7.16 -11.37 -3.12
N VAL A 50 -6.37 -11.30 -4.19
CA VAL A 50 -6.78 -10.66 -5.45
C VAL A 50 -8.00 -11.35 -6.03
N GLN A 51 -8.01 -12.69 -6.05
CA GLN A 51 -9.15 -13.46 -6.56
C GLN A 51 -10.41 -13.22 -5.71
N SER A 52 -10.30 -13.25 -4.39
CA SER A 52 -11.44 -13.01 -3.50
C SER A 52 -12.05 -11.63 -3.72
N TYR A 53 -11.24 -10.58 -3.86
CA TYR A 53 -11.74 -9.25 -4.18
C TYR A 53 -12.34 -9.17 -5.58
N ALA A 54 -11.76 -9.85 -6.57
CA ALA A 54 -12.34 -9.94 -7.91
C ALA A 54 -13.74 -10.58 -7.88
N ASP A 55 -13.87 -11.70 -7.17
CA ASP A 55 -15.15 -12.42 -7.03
C ASP A 55 -16.23 -11.53 -6.35
N TRP A 56 -15.87 -10.83 -5.28
CA TRP A 56 -16.79 -9.89 -4.60
C TRP A 56 -17.21 -8.73 -5.49
N THR A 57 -16.29 -8.19 -6.30
CA THR A 57 -16.68 -7.11 -7.24
C THR A 57 -17.54 -7.63 -8.39
N ILE A 58 -17.32 -8.86 -8.86
CA ILE A 58 -18.18 -9.51 -9.84
C ILE A 58 -19.58 -9.74 -9.26
N GLU A 59 -19.68 -10.25 -8.02
CA GLU A 59 -20.96 -10.43 -7.34
C GLU A 59 -21.71 -9.11 -7.17
N ALA A 60 -21.02 -8.05 -6.75
CA ALA A 60 -21.63 -6.75 -6.47
C ALA A 60 -21.98 -5.95 -7.72
N TYR A 61 -21.18 -6.03 -8.79
CA TYR A 61 -21.27 -5.14 -9.95
C TYR A 61 -21.38 -5.87 -11.30
N GLY A 62 -21.40 -7.20 -11.32
CA GLY A 62 -21.45 -8.01 -12.54
C GLY A 62 -20.14 -8.08 -13.31
N LYS A 63 -19.06 -7.48 -12.82
CA LYS A 63 -17.73 -7.47 -13.44
C LYS A 63 -16.64 -7.24 -12.42
N ALA A 64 -15.44 -7.75 -12.67
CA ALA A 64 -14.28 -7.38 -11.89
C ALA A 64 -13.98 -5.87 -12.03
N ALA A 65 -13.68 -5.21 -10.94
CA ALA A 65 -13.48 -3.77 -10.90
C ALA A 65 -12.27 -3.39 -10.03
N GLY A 66 -11.67 -2.22 -10.34
CA GLY A 66 -10.54 -1.68 -9.62
C GLY A 66 -9.22 -2.42 -9.91
N PRO A 67 -8.28 -2.42 -8.95
CA PRO A 67 -6.97 -3.07 -9.11
C PRO A 67 -7.03 -4.60 -9.04
N PHE A 68 -8.21 -5.18 -8.83
CA PHE A 68 -8.44 -6.60 -8.68
C PHE A 68 -9.02 -7.17 -9.98
N ALA A 69 -8.15 -7.68 -10.86
CA ALA A 69 -8.57 -8.34 -12.09
C ALA A 69 -8.94 -9.81 -11.83
N ALA A 70 -9.89 -10.34 -12.59
CA ALA A 70 -10.35 -11.73 -12.46
C ALA A 70 -9.28 -12.80 -12.83
N ASN A 71 -8.24 -12.41 -13.58
CA ASN A 71 -7.13 -13.29 -13.93
C ASN A 71 -5.88 -12.89 -13.16
N VAL A 72 -5.45 -13.74 -12.23
CA VAL A 72 -4.29 -13.52 -11.38
C VAL A 72 -3.09 -14.22 -12.01
N ASP A 73 -2.29 -13.48 -12.77
CA ASP A 73 -0.94 -13.88 -13.09
C ASP A 73 0.01 -13.32 -12.01
N LEU A 74 0.74 -14.20 -11.32
CA LEU A 74 1.62 -13.82 -10.21
C LEU A 74 2.81 -12.98 -10.66
N ASP A 75 3.32 -13.25 -11.86
CA ASP A 75 4.42 -12.48 -12.43
C ASP A 75 3.97 -11.07 -12.81
N ASP A 76 2.78 -10.93 -13.34
CA ASP A 76 2.20 -9.64 -13.67
C ASP A 76 1.86 -8.83 -12.41
N LEU A 77 1.35 -9.48 -11.36
CA LEU A 77 1.13 -8.84 -10.06
C LEU A 77 2.45 -8.31 -9.47
N ARG A 78 3.51 -9.10 -9.52
CA ARG A 78 4.83 -8.69 -9.06
C ARG A 78 5.38 -7.52 -9.89
N LYS A 79 5.31 -7.61 -11.21
CA LYS A 79 5.75 -6.55 -12.15
C LYS A 79 4.95 -5.27 -12.02
N SER A 80 3.69 -5.33 -11.61
CA SER A 80 2.85 -4.15 -11.42
C SER A 80 3.38 -3.18 -10.35
N GLY A 81 4.24 -3.66 -9.45
CA GLY A 81 4.74 -2.89 -8.31
C GLY A 81 3.72 -2.71 -7.18
N ALA A 82 2.50 -3.23 -7.32
CA ALA A 82 1.47 -3.14 -6.28
C ALA A 82 1.76 -4.06 -5.08
N TYR A 83 2.43 -5.18 -5.34
CA TYR A 83 2.81 -6.18 -4.35
C TYR A 83 4.32 -6.31 -4.32
N GLN A 84 4.92 -5.92 -3.20
CA GLN A 84 6.37 -5.85 -3.06
C GLN A 84 6.86 -6.68 -1.88
N VAL A 85 7.86 -7.53 -2.14
CA VAL A 85 8.69 -8.11 -1.09
C VAL A 85 10.07 -7.50 -1.26
N LEU A 86 10.54 -6.76 -0.28
CA LEU A 86 11.72 -5.92 -0.37
C LEU A 86 12.74 -6.25 0.72
N ASN A 87 14.01 -6.17 0.39
CA ASN A 87 15.02 -6.09 1.45
C ASN A 87 14.99 -4.72 2.14
N PRO A 88 15.55 -4.57 3.34
CA PRO A 88 15.54 -3.31 4.08
C PRO A 88 16.08 -2.11 3.30
N ALA A 89 17.18 -2.29 2.56
CA ALA A 89 17.81 -1.21 1.81
C ALA A 89 16.93 -0.70 0.67
N ASP A 90 16.25 -1.60 -0.04
CA ASP A 90 15.34 -1.23 -1.12
C ASP A 90 14.03 -0.63 -0.58
N ALA A 91 13.55 -1.10 0.58
CA ALA A 91 12.44 -0.47 1.28
C ALA A 91 12.76 0.99 1.68
N VAL A 92 13.94 1.24 2.25
CA VAL A 92 14.40 2.61 2.55
C VAL A 92 14.43 3.47 1.29
N LYS A 93 15.03 3.00 0.20
CA LYS A 93 15.06 3.73 -1.08
C LYS A 93 13.66 4.05 -1.57
N MET A 94 12.76 3.08 -1.53
CA MET A 94 11.37 3.26 -1.97
C MET A 94 10.66 4.32 -1.12
N ILE A 95 10.74 4.24 0.21
CA ILE A 95 10.10 5.19 1.12
C ILE A 95 10.64 6.62 0.90
N LEU A 96 11.95 6.76 0.73
CA LEU A 96 12.57 8.06 0.43
C LEU A 96 12.10 8.62 -0.91
N ALA A 97 11.92 7.77 -1.92
CA ALA A 97 11.40 8.17 -3.24
C ALA A 97 9.90 8.53 -3.20
N LEU A 98 9.10 7.88 -2.35
CA LEU A 98 7.70 8.23 -2.12
C LEU A 98 7.56 9.60 -1.43
N GLY A 99 8.51 9.96 -0.58
CA GLY A 99 8.53 11.21 0.18
C GLY A 99 7.31 11.34 1.10
N ASN A 100 6.90 12.61 1.34
CA ASN A 100 5.74 12.91 2.18
C ASN A 100 4.41 12.95 1.41
N GLU A 101 4.45 12.74 0.10
CA GLU A 101 3.30 12.86 -0.80
C GLU A 101 2.54 11.54 -0.94
N ARG A 102 3.17 10.42 -0.60
CA ARG A 102 2.62 9.07 -0.81
C ARG A 102 2.71 8.23 0.45
N THR A 103 1.84 7.23 0.54
CA THR A 103 1.78 6.32 1.68
C THR A 103 2.53 5.03 1.37
N PHE A 104 3.44 4.64 2.24
CA PHE A 104 4.02 3.31 2.26
C PHE A 104 3.17 2.42 3.18
N ILE A 105 2.67 1.31 2.66
CA ILE A 105 1.72 0.43 3.36
C ILE A 105 2.41 -0.89 3.67
N LEU A 106 2.54 -1.20 4.95
CA LEU A 106 2.87 -2.56 5.42
C LEU A 106 1.57 -3.33 5.62
N THR A 107 1.46 -4.50 5.01
CA THR A 107 0.30 -5.39 5.17
C THR A 107 0.78 -6.73 5.72
N PRO A 108 0.97 -6.84 7.04
CA PRO A 108 1.63 -8.00 7.64
C PRO A 108 0.83 -9.29 7.48
N LEU A 109 -0.51 -9.22 7.56
CA LEU A 109 -1.37 -10.39 7.44
C LEU A 109 -2.17 -10.33 6.15
N LEU A 110 -1.69 -11.01 5.13
CA LEU A 110 -2.33 -11.09 3.82
C LEU A 110 -2.91 -12.48 3.61
N GLY A 111 -4.24 -12.59 3.41
CA GLY A 111 -4.86 -13.80 2.92
C GLY A 111 -4.53 -15.11 3.66
N GLY A 112 -4.37 -15.07 4.99
CA GLY A 112 -3.99 -16.25 5.78
C GLY A 112 -2.49 -16.53 5.82
N LEU A 113 -1.65 -15.55 5.53
CA LEU A 113 -0.20 -15.63 5.72
C LEU A 113 0.14 -16.02 7.16
N ASP A 114 1.19 -16.82 7.34
CA ASP A 114 1.68 -17.24 8.65
C ASP A 114 2.00 -15.99 9.51
N PRO A 115 1.41 -15.85 10.71
CA PRO A 115 1.70 -14.73 11.60
C PRO A 115 3.17 -14.59 11.97
N ASP A 116 3.93 -15.67 12.05
CA ASP A 116 5.35 -15.61 12.40
C ASP A 116 6.16 -14.93 11.28
N LEU A 117 5.83 -15.22 10.02
CA LEU A 117 6.43 -14.53 8.86
C LEU A 117 6.04 -13.04 8.86
N ALA A 118 4.79 -12.74 9.17
CA ALA A 118 4.31 -11.36 9.29
C ALA A 118 5.07 -10.58 10.38
N TRP A 119 5.27 -11.17 11.55
CA TRP A 119 6.03 -10.57 12.65
C TRP A 119 7.51 -10.37 12.29
N GLN A 120 8.14 -11.31 11.62
CA GLN A 120 9.51 -11.17 11.14
C GLN A 120 9.67 -9.92 10.25
N SER A 121 8.73 -9.71 9.32
CA SER A 121 8.72 -8.53 8.45
C SER A 121 8.58 -7.23 9.24
N LEU A 122 7.69 -7.18 10.23
CA LEU A 122 7.50 -5.99 11.07
C LEU A 122 8.73 -5.69 11.93
N HIS A 123 9.33 -6.70 12.55
CA HIS A 123 10.55 -6.52 13.33
C HIS A 123 11.71 -6.04 12.46
N LEU A 124 11.82 -6.59 11.25
CA LEU A 124 12.87 -6.17 10.31
C LEU A 124 12.65 -4.72 9.85
N PHE A 125 11.40 -4.34 9.58
CA PHE A 125 11.06 -2.95 9.29
C PHE A 125 11.44 -2.02 10.45
N GLU A 126 11.06 -2.37 11.68
CA GLU A 126 11.33 -1.57 12.86
C GLU A 126 12.84 -1.40 13.12
N ALA A 127 13.60 -2.48 12.96
CA ALA A 127 15.03 -2.49 13.25
C ALA A 127 15.87 -1.83 12.15
N GLU A 128 15.58 -2.10 10.87
CA GLU A 128 16.47 -1.78 9.76
C GLU A 128 15.92 -0.74 8.77
N VAL A 129 14.62 -0.46 8.77
CA VAL A 129 14.03 0.51 7.86
C VAL A 129 13.62 1.78 8.59
N TRP A 130 12.85 1.66 9.65
CA TRP A 130 12.29 2.77 10.39
C TRP A 130 13.32 3.82 10.86
N PRO A 131 14.49 3.46 11.40
CA PRO A 131 15.49 4.43 11.84
C PRO A 131 15.91 5.40 10.74
N HIS A 132 15.90 4.97 9.48
CA HIS A 132 16.34 5.74 8.32
C HIS A 132 15.24 6.65 7.74
N VAL A 133 13.98 6.36 8.00
CA VAL A 133 12.83 7.05 7.36
C VAL A 133 11.91 7.78 8.34
N LYS A 134 12.07 7.58 9.65
CA LYS A 134 11.21 8.16 10.70
C LYS A 134 11.10 9.70 10.64
N HIS A 135 12.09 10.38 10.07
CA HIS A 135 12.07 11.84 9.91
C HIS A 135 11.04 12.31 8.87
N LEU A 136 10.58 11.42 7.99
CA LEU A 136 9.52 11.70 7.00
C LEU A 136 8.11 11.57 7.60
N ALA A 137 7.98 10.93 8.76
CA ALA A 137 6.69 10.57 9.37
C ALA A 137 5.98 11.73 10.09
N ALA A 138 6.31 12.99 9.79
CA ALA A 138 5.58 14.13 10.33
C ALA A 138 4.17 14.18 9.70
N PRO A 139 3.08 13.98 10.48
CA PRO A 139 1.74 13.96 9.93
C PRO A 139 1.35 15.36 9.48
N ARG A 140 1.31 15.60 8.17
CA ARG A 140 0.74 16.84 7.60
C ARG A 140 -0.79 16.94 7.76
N PHE A 141 -1.45 15.85 8.17
CA PHE A 141 -2.92 15.78 8.25
C PHE A 141 -3.53 16.47 9.47
N PHE A 142 -2.74 16.91 10.45
CA PHE A 142 -3.24 17.53 11.68
C PHE A 142 -2.46 18.77 12.13
N SER A 143 -1.77 19.46 11.26
CA SER A 143 -1.38 20.82 11.58
C SER A 143 -2.65 21.68 11.62
N ALA A 144 -3.27 21.76 12.79
CA ALA A 144 -4.25 22.80 13.06
C ALA A 144 -3.60 24.12 12.71
N GLN A 145 -4.07 24.79 11.67
CA GLN A 145 -3.70 26.19 11.42
C GLN A 145 -4.13 26.95 12.67
N PRO A 146 -3.23 27.69 13.32
CA PRO A 146 -3.65 28.56 14.40
C PRO A 146 -4.63 29.58 13.83
N HIS A 147 -5.78 29.71 14.49
CA HIS A 147 -6.79 30.73 14.23
C HIS A 147 -6.26 32.12 14.51
#